data_129a38a725e97f8aecdef0bdd25bc6b1
#
_entry.id   129a38a725e97f8aecdef0bdd25bc6b1
#
_cell.length_a   1.000
_cell.length_b   1.000
_cell.length_c   1.000
_cell.angle_alpha   90.00
_cell.angle_beta   90.00
_cell.angle_gamma   90.00
#
_symmetry.space_group_name_H-M   'P 1'
#
loop_
_entity.id
_entity.type
_entity.pdbx_description
1 polymer ?
#
loop_
_entity_poly.entity_id
_entity_poly.type
_entity_poly.pdbx_seq_one_letter_code
_entity_poly.pdbx_strand_id
1 'polypeptide(L)'
;MKRRQNFKIKLVVATMVLVLASSSLFATDGYFGVGFGTKSNGMAGAGIALFQNSLFGANNPAGLVFLGNKYGVSLAIFNPIRSYEITGNPSMYPGTFGLTPGKVESESNIFLMPALSANWMLDEKSAFNISLFGNGGMNTDYPTATFHGNSPTGVNLMQMFGAFTYSRKLSDNWSVGISAIAAWQSFEAKGLQAFAGFSMDGTKLTDNGASTTLGFGGKLGIYGELTKGLTFGATYQTKISMGQFDEYAGLFAEKGDFDVPATWTAGIAYEFIPQKLVFAFDVKQIYYSKVKSIANTMMGAAGPNFPLGTETGAGFGWQDMTIIKAGLEYKANEDWTLRTGYSHGTNPVQASEVMFNILAPGVIDDHITLGFSKKMGKNELNFAIVRALENTVTGPNPMEAPGQQTIGLTMSQWIFEIGFTF
;
A
#
# COMPACT_ATOMS: atom_id res chain seq x y z
N MET A 1 -27.82 -9.98 29.70
CA MET A 1 -27.41 -9.47 28.37
C MET A 1 -26.42 -8.32 28.43
N LYS A 2 -26.62 -7.22 29.15
CA LYS A 2 -25.70 -6.05 29.25
C LYS A 2 -24.25 -6.40 29.67
N ARG A 3 -24.02 -7.36 30.55
CA ARG A 3 -22.65 -7.73 31.03
C ARG A 3 -21.82 -8.45 29.94
N ARG A 4 -22.45 -9.26 29.06
CA ARG A 4 -21.77 -9.91 27.92
C ARG A 4 -21.44 -8.91 26.80
N GLN A 5 -22.28 -7.91 26.59
CA GLN A 5 -22.03 -6.85 25.61
C GLN A 5 -20.87 -5.94 26.02
N ASN A 6 -20.79 -5.56 27.30
CA ASN A 6 -19.67 -4.78 27.85
C ASN A 6 -18.34 -5.54 27.84
N PHE A 7 -18.36 -6.87 27.97
CA PHE A 7 -17.15 -7.70 27.88
C PHE A 7 -16.63 -7.75 26.43
N LYS A 8 -17.52 -7.89 25.44
CA LYS A 8 -17.13 -7.87 24.02
C LYS A 8 -16.56 -6.53 23.60
N ILE A 9 -17.15 -5.41 24.05
CA ILE A 9 -16.62 -4.06 23.77
C ILE A 9 -15.26 -3.85 24.43
N LYS A 10 -15.06 -4.27 25.68
CA LYS A 10 -13.77 -4.18 26.38
C LYS A 10 -12.71 -5.05 25.72
N LEU A 11 -13.06 -6.24 25.23
CA LEU A 11 -12.14 -7.12 24.51
C LEU A 11 -11.72 -6.50 23.18
N VAL A 12 -12.66 -5.92 22.43
CA VAL A 12 -12.36 -5.21 21.16
C VAL A 12 -11.46 -3.99 21.41
N VAL A 13 -11.74 -3.19 22.45
CA VAL A 13 -10.91 -2.04 22.83
C VAL A 13 -9.52 -2.47 23.33
N ALA A 14 -9.42 -3.54 24.12
CA ALA A 14 -8.14 -4.07 24.58
C ALA A 14 -7.32 -4.67 23.42
N THR A 15 -7.98 -5.34 22.47
CA THR A 15 -7.33 -5.83 21.24
C THR A 15 -6.89 -4.64 20.35
N MET A 16 -7.67 -3.57 20.26
CA MET A 16 -7.25 -2.33 19.60
C MET A 16 -5.98 -1.73 20.20
N VAL A 17 -5.86 -1.68 21.53
CA VAL A 17 -4.69 -1.10 22.21
C VAL A 17 -3.45 -2.00 22.05
N LEU A 18 -3.59 -3.33 22.07
CA LEU A 18 -2.48 -4.26 21.84
C LEU A 18 -1.99 -4.28 20.38
N VAL A 19 -2.88 -4.04 19.42
CA VAL A 19 -2.58 -4.01 17.99
C VAL A 19 -1.86 -2.71 17.59
N LEU A 20 -2.08 -1.61 18.31
CA LEU A 20 -1.38 -0.33 18.07
C LEU A 20 0.10 -0.34 18.46
N ALA A 21 0.57 -1.37 19.18
CA ALA A 21 1.93 -1.40 19.75
C ALA A 21 2.98 -2.12 18.87
N SER A 22 2.62 -2.78 17.74
CA SER A 22 3.57 -3.60 16.96
C SER A 22 3.16 -3.83 15.51
N SER A 23 2.96 -2.78 14.70
CA SER A 23 2.61 -3.01 13.30
C SER A 23 3.49 -2.21 12.35
N SER A 24 4.32 -2.92 11.59
CA SER A 24 4.95 -2.44 10.37
C SER A 24 4.05 -2.81 9.19
N LEU A 25 3.73 -1.83 8.32
CA LEU A 25 2.73 -1.96 7.25
C LEU A 25 3.40 -1.82 5.90
N PHE A 26 3.12 -2.73 4.95
CA PHE A 26 3.72 -2.68 3.62
C PHE A 26 2.80 -3.16 2.51
N ALA A 27 3.13 -2.77 1.28
CA ALA A 27 2.24 -2.76 0.15
C ALA A 27 2.86 -3.30 -1.14
N THR A 28 2.06 -3.42 -2.20
CA THR A 28 2.42 -4.15 -3.42
C THR A 28 2.03 -3.50 -4.75
N ASP A 29 1.14 -2.50 -4.75
CA ASP A 29 0.94 -1.60 -5.90
C ASP A 29 1.91 -0.40 -5.72
N GLY A 30 3.22 -0.58 -6.02
CA GLY A 30 4.29 0.27 -5.54
C GLY A 30 4.44 0.11 -4.03
N TYR A 31 4.01 1.09 -3.23
CA TYR A 31 3.94 0.95 -1.77
C TYR A 31 2.50 0.88 -1.22
N PHE A 32 1.49 0.75 -2.07
CA PHE A 32 0.08 0.55 -1.69
C PHE A 32 -0.30 -0.92 -1.58
N GLY A 33 -1.30 -1.26 -0.76
CA GLY A 33 -1.89 -2.59 -0.68
C GLY A 33 -2.54 -3.04 -2.00
N VAL A 34 -2.46 -4.33 -2.29
CA VAL A 34 -3.16 -4.95 -3.44
C VAL A 34 -4.66 -4.73 -3.32
N GLY A 35 -5.21 -4.96 -2.13
CA GLY A 35 -6.60 -4.75 -1.76
C GLY A 35 -6.74 -4.53 -0.26
N PHE A 36 -7.90 -4.10 0.18
CA PHE A 36 -8.18 -3.93 1.61
C PHE A 36 -9.22 -4.95 2.05
N GLY A 37 -8.78 -5.84 2.95
CA GLY A 37 -9.57 -6.93 3.52
C GLY A 37 -9.45 -8.25 2.79
N THR A 38 -9.60 -9.33 3.56
CA THR A 38 -9.30 -10.72 3.17
C THR A 38 -10.03 -11.16 1.90
N LYS A 39 -11.30 -10.77 1.71
CA LYS A 39 -12.04 -11.12 0.50
C LYS A 39 -11.51 -10.41 -0.74
N SER A 40 -11.18 -9.11 -0.61
CA SER A 40 -10.58 -8.33 -1.69
C SER A 40 -9.20 -8.89 -2.05
N ASN A 41 -8.36 -9.20 -1.06
CA ASN A 41 -7.05 -9.82 -1.28
C ASN A 41 -7.16 -11.21 -1.95
N GLY A 42 -8.19 -11.98 -1.64
CA GLY A 42 -8.47 -13.24 -2.33
C GLY A 42 -8.83 -13.11 -3.82
N MET A 43 -9.12 -11.88 -4.28
CA MET A 43 -9.43 -11.53 -5.68
C MET A 43 -8.41 -10.56 -6.29
N ALA A 44 -7.17 -10.54 -5.79
CA ALA A 44 -6.12 -9.63 -6.20
C ALA A 44 -6.50 -8.13 -6.11
N GLY A 45 -7.37 -7.78 -5.15
CA GLY A 45 -7.90 -6.44 -4.96
C GLY A 45 -9.00 -6.03 -5.95
N ALA A 46 -9.42 -6.92 -6.87
CA ALA A 46 -10.55 -6.68 -7.76
C ALA A 46 -11.88 -6.68 -6.99
N GLY A 47 -12.87 -5.95 -7.49
CA GLY A 47 -14.23 -5.93 -6.97
C GLY A 47 -14.67 -4.57 -6.45
N ILE A 48 -14.22 -3.47 -7.05
CA ILE A 48 -14.68 -2.11 -6.71
C ILE A 48 -16.21 -1.96 -6.84
N ALA A 49 -16.84 -2.83 -7.62
CA ALA A 49 -18.28 -2.94 -7.84
C ALA A 49 -18.91 -4.16 -7.16
N LEU A 50 -18.20 -4.81 -6.20
CA LEU A 50 -18.66 -6.03 -5.51
C LEU A 50 -18.54 -5.89 -3.99
N PHE A 51 -19.65 -5.68 -3.29
CA PHE A 51 -19.62 -5.50 -1.83
C PHE A 51 -19.45 -6.82 -1.11
N GLN A 52 -18.42 -6.93 -0.30
CA GLN A 52 -18.07 -8.20 0.31
C GLN A 52 -18.11 -8.20 1.84
N ASN A 53 -17.68 -7.11 2.50
CA ASN A 53 -17.62 -6.98 3.96
C ASN A 53 -17.58 -5.51 4.41
N SER A 54 -17.56 -5.28 5.74
CA SER A 54 -17.52 -3.92 6.31
C SER A 54 -16.23 -3.14 6.01
N LEU A 55 -15.10 -3.80 5.73
CA LEU A 55 -13.85 -3.14 5.33
C LEU A 55 -13.92 -2.61 3.88
N PHE A 56 -14.97 -2.93 3.15
CA PHE A 56 -15.19 -2.42 1.80
C PHE A 56 -15.25 -0.88 1.72
N GLY A 57 -15.52 -0.20 2.83
CA GLY A 57 -15.39 1.26 2.94
C GLY A 57 -13.99 1.78 2.58
N ALA A 58 -12.94 0.99 2.80
CA ALA A 58 -11.59 1.31 2.38
C ALA A 58 -11.43 1.24 0.85
N ASN A 59 -12.18 0.36 0.16
CA ASN A 59 -12.18 0.22 -1.30
C ASN A 59 -13.17 1.21 -1.95
N ASN A 60 -14.48 1.07 -1.70
CA ASN A 60 -15.53 1.92 -2.26
C ASN A 60 -16.54 2.36 -1.19
N PRO A 61 -16.60 3.64 -0.83
CA PRO A 61 -17.53 4.14 0.18
C PRO A 61 -19.00 3.97 -0.18
N ALA A 62 -19.36 3.85 -1.47
CA ALA A 62 -20.75 3.79 -1.91
C ALA A 62 -21.47 2.49 -1.54
N GLY A 63 -20.73 1.37 -1.44
CA GLY A 63 -21.34 0.04 -1.28
C GLY A 63 -21.85 -0.31 0.11
N LEU A 64 -21.48 0.45 1.11
CA LEU A 64 -21.72 0.12 2.52
C LEU A 64 -23.20 0.07 2.88
N VAL A 65 -24.02 0.84 2.22
CA VAL A 65 -25.46 0.91 2.44
C VAL A 65 -26.22 -0.38 2.04
N PHE A 66 -25.56 -1.28 1.30
CA PHE A 66 -26.12 -2.58 0.92
C PHE A 66 -25.69 -3.74 1.82
N LEU A 67 -24.76 -3.49 2.78
CA LEU A 67 -24.17 -4.54 3.61
C LEU A 67 -24.97 -4.87 4.87
N GLY A 68 -25.85 -3.97 5.32
CA GLY A 68 -26.45 -4.06 6.64
C GLY A 68 -25.45 -3.80 7.77
N ASN A 69 -25.85 -4.09 9.01
CA ASN A 69 -24.93 -4.01 10.16
C ASN A 69 -23.92 -5.15 10.10
N LYS A 70 -22.63 -4.80 9.97
CA LYS A 70 -21.52 -5.75 9.81
C LYS A 70 -20.29 -5.25 10.55
N TYR A 71 -19.57 -6.20 11.13
CA TYR A 71 -18.30 -5.94 11.79
C TYR A 71 -17.25 -6.88 11.21
N GLY A 72 -16.04 -6.42 11.10
CA GLY A 72 -14.95 -7.22 10.54
C GLY A 72 -13.63 -6.94 11.24
N VAL A 73 -12.85 -7.99 11.40
CA VAL A 73 -11.45 -7.92 11.83
C VAL A 73 -10.62 -8.78 10.89
N SER A 74 -9.41 -8.36 10.57
CA SER A 74 -8.46 -9.21 9.87
C SER A 74 -7.04 -8.96 10.35
N LEU A 75 -6.18 -9.94 10.12
CA LEU A 75 -4.75 -9.88 10.35
C LEU A 75 -4.06 -10.53 9.16
N ALA A 76 -3.19 -9.77 8.50
CA ALA A 76 -2.32 -10.30 7.48
C ALA A 76 -0.87 -10.38 7.97
N ILE A 77 -0.17 -11.44 7.54
CA ILE A 77 1.27 -11.59 7.62
C ILE A 77 1.80 -11.27 6.23
N PHE A 78 2.57 -10.21 6.12
CA PHE A 78 3.25 -9.79 4.90
C PHE A 78 4.71 -10.19 4.96
N ASN A 79 5.17 -10.92 3.94
CA ASN A 79 6.53 -11.44 3.84
C ASN A 79 7.16 -11.03 2.51
N PRO A 80 7.73 -9.82 2.41
CA PRO A 80 8.49 -9.38 1.25
C PRO A 80 9.92 -9.87 1.32
N ILE A 81 10.44 -10.35 0.18
CA ILE A 81 11.85 -10.72 -0.02
C ILE A 81 12.43 -9.69 -0.99
N ARG A 82 13.43 -8.92 -0.52
CA ARG A 82 14.01 -7.80 -1.26
C ARG A 82 15.51 -7.90 -1.25
N SER A 83 16.12 -7.65 -2.41
CA SER A 83 17.57 -7.61 -2.54
C SER A 83 17.97 -6.58 -3.59
N TYR A 84 19.21 -6.11 -3.48
CA TYR A 84 19.90 -5.47 -4.58
C TYR A 84 21.16 -6.26 -4.96
N GLU A 85 21.60 -6.09 -6.19
CA GLU A 85 22.85 -6.67 -6.70
C GLU A 85 23.64 -5.62 -7.48
N ILE A 86 24.89 -5.41 -7.08
CA ILE A 86 25.82 -4.51 -7.77
C ILE A 86 26.74 -5.35 -8.63
N THR A 87 26.74 -5.11 -9.95
CA THR A 87 27.64 -5.75 -10.92
C THR A 87 28.63 -4.73 -11.47
N GLY A 88 29.89 -5.14 -11.59
CA GLY A 88 31.01 -4.26 -11.99
C GLY A 88 31.72 -3.64 -10.79
N ASN A 89 33.01 -3.30 -10.96
CA ASN A 89 33.82 -2.68 -9.92
C ASN A 89 33.74 -1.15 -10.00
N PRO A 90 33.89 -0.44 -8.86
CA PRO A 90 34.05 1.02 -8.87
C PRO A 90 35.19 1.47 -9.78
N SER A 91 34.96 2.53 -10.54
CA SER A 91 36.01 3.12 -11.42
C SER A 91 37.11 3.79 -10.65
N MET A 92 36.83 4.22 -9.42
CA MET A 92 37.70 5.03 -8.58
C MET A 92 38.09 6.40 -9.21
N TYR A 93 37.33 6.87 -10.20
CA TYR A 93 37.53 8.21 -10.75
C TYR A 93 37.06 9.29 -9.78
N PRO A 94 37.74 10.45 -9.75
CA PRO A 94 37.30 11.59 -8.94
C PRO A 94 35.86 12.00 -9.29
N GLY A 95 35.04 12.16 -8.25
CA GLY A 95 33.62 12.58 -8.39
C GLY A 95 32.64 11.45 -8.70
N THR A 96 33.09 10.19 -8.77
CA THR A 96 32.17 9.02 -8.85
C THR A 96 31.79 8.50 -7.47
N PHE A 97 30.63 7.83 -7.40
CA PHE A 97 30.11 7.17 -6.20
C PHE A 97 29.86 5.69 -6.51
N GLY A 98 30.95 4.94 -6.54
CA GLY A 98 30.89 3.49 -6.76
C GLY A 98 30.39 2.74 -5.54
N LEU A 99 29.60 1.69 -5.76
CA LEU A 99 29.08 0.81 -4.71
C LEU A 99 29.88 -0.50 -4.65
N THR A 100 29.86 -1.18 -3.51
CA THR A 100 30.55 -2.46 -3.33
C THR A 100 29.85 -3.54 -4.16
N PRO A 101 30.53 -4.27 -5.07
CA PRO A 101 29.94 -5.35 -5.85
C PRO A 101 29.40 -6.48 -4.98
N GLY A 102 28.33 -7.10 -5.42
CA GLY A 102 27.70 -8.25 -4.79
C GLY A 102 26.20 -8.09 -4.59
N LYS A 103 25.56 -9.21 -4.18
CA LYS A 103 24.15 -9.26 -3.83
C LYS A 103 23.96 -9.13 -2.33
N VAL A 104 23.01 -8.29 -1.90
CA VAL A 104 22.65 -8.10 -0.51
C VAL A 104 21.13 -8.20 -0.37
N GLU A 105 20.67 -8.99 0.61
CA GLU A 105 19.25 -9.16 0.93
C GLU A 105 18.88 -8.35 2.17
N SER A 106 17.65 -7.84 2.19
CA SER A 106 17.08 -7.17 3.36
C SER A 106 16.70 -8.20 4.43
N GLU A 107 17.06 -7.96 5.68
CA GLU A 107 16.78 -8.85 6.81
C GLU A 107 15.36 -8.64 7.39
N SER A 108 14.73 -7.49 7.14
CA SER A 108 13.40 -7.16 7.64
C SER A 108 12.32 -7.65 6.67
N ASN A 109 11.78 -8.85 6.88
CA ASN A 109 10.91 -9.53 5.92
C ASN A 109 9.65 -10.18 6.51
N ILE A 110 9.23 -9.81 7.74
CA ILE A 110 7.94 -10.25 8.33
C ILE A 110 7.24 -9.06 8.98
N PHE A 111 6.01 -8.78 8.53
CA PHE A 111 5.21 -7.67 9.03
C PHE A 111 3.77 -8.11 9.29
N LEU A 112 3.17 -7.58 10.37
CA LEU A 112 1.78 -7.82 10.73
C LEU A 112 0.91 -6.63 10.29
N MET A 113 -0.18 -6.90 9.57
CA MET A 113 -1.10 -5.88 9.07
C MET A 113 -2.52 -6.14 9.62
N PRO A 114 -2.89 -5.53 10.74
CA PRO A 114 -4.25 -5.62 11.25
C PRO A 114 -5.20 -4.71 10.50
N ALA A 115 -6.47 -5.11 10.37
CA ALA A 115 -7.54 -4.24 9.92
C ALA A 115 -8.83 -4.48 10.72
N LEU A 116 -9.57 -3.42 10.94
CA LEU A 116 -10.81 -3.41 11.70
C LEU A 116 -11.86 -2.60 10.95
N SER A 117 -13.11 -3.02 11.00
CA SER A 117 -14.21 -2.26 10.40
C SER A 117 -15.53 -2.51 11.09
N ALA A 118 -16.37 -1.50 11.06
CA ALA A 118 -17.72 -1.57 11.58
C ALA A 118 -18.66 -0.74 10.69
N ASN A 119 -19.75 -1.35 10.27
CA ASN A 119 -20.79 -0.74 9.46
C ASN A 119 -22.11 -0.75 10.18
N TRP A 120 -22.77 0.38 10.24
CA TRP A 120 -24.08 0.56 10.84
C TRP A 120 -25.04 1.16 9.84
N MET A 121 -26.22 0.57 9.69
CA MET A 121 -27.33 1.19 9.00
C MET A 121 -27.91 2.29 9.90
N LEU A 122 -28.00 3.50 9.40
CA LEU A 122 -28.66 4.62 10.08
C LEU A 122 -30.16 4.61 9.82
N ASP A 123 -30.54 4.24 8.60
CA ASP A 123 -31.89 4.02 8.10
C ASP A 123 -31.84 3.04 6.91
N GLU A 124 -32.97 2.83 6.20
CA GLU A 124 -33.05 1.91 5.05
C GLU A 124 -32.21 2.37 3.83
N LYS A 125 -31.81 3.64 3.81
CA LYS A 125 -31.10 4.26 2.68
C LYS A 125 -29.72 4.81 3.01
N SER A 126 -29.31 4.79 4.29
CA SER A 126 -28.06 5.41 4.73
C SER A 126 -27.28 4.48 5.67
N ALA A 127 -25.98 4.48 5.53
CA ALA A 127 -25.06 3.75 6.41
C ALA A 127 -23.89 4.66 6.84
N PHE A 128 -23.38 4.38 8.04
CA PHE A 128 -22.15 4.93 8.55
C PHE A 128 -21.13 3.80 8.79
N ASN A 129 -19.87 4.04 8.46
CA ASN A 129 -18.84 3.04 8.63
C ASN A 129 -17.57 3.67 9.20
N ILE A 130 -16.87 2.91 10.03
CA ILE A 130 -15.51 3.20 10.46
C ILE A 130 -14.63 2.03 10.02
N SER A 131 -13.53 2.34 9.35
CA SER A 131 -12.51 1.36 8.96
C SER A 131 -11.14 1.84 9.40
N LEU A 132 -10.35 0.94 10.02
CA LEU A 132 -8.95 1.16 10.38
C LEU A 132 -8.12 0.10 9.65
N PHE A 133 -7.14 0.53 8.86
CA PHE A 133 -6.36 -0.38 8.03
C PHE A 133 -5.01 0.21 7.64
N GLY A 134 -4.04 -0.67 7.35
CA GLY A 134 -2.78 -0.28 6.73
C GLY A 134 -3.00 0.10 5.27
N ASN A 135 -2.50 1.27 4.87
CA ASN A 135 -2.51 1.67 3.47
C ASN A 135 -1.34 1.08 2.71
N GLY A 136 -0.15 1.10 3.33
CA GLY A 136 1.08 0.69 2.72
C GLY A 136 2.33 1.14 3.47
N GLY A 137 3.48 1.01 2.80
CA GLY A 137 4.76 1.42 3.33
C GLY A 137 5.94 0.95 2.49
N MET A 138 7.13 1.35 2.89
CA MET A 138 8.40 0.94 2.30
C MET A 138 9.35 0.55 3.43
N ASN A 139 10.01 -0.58 3.29
CA ASN A 139 10.99 -1.01 4.29
C ASN A 139 12.12 -1.79 3.64
N THR A 140 13.32 -1.50 4.08
CA THR A 140 14.53 -2.30 3.89
C THR A 140 15.39 -2.19 5.12
N ASP A 141 16.14 -3.25 5.42
CA ASP A 141 17.12 -3.28 6.50
C ASP A 141 18.27 -4.18 6.02
N TYR A 142 19.27 -3.55 5.40
CA TYR A 142 20.42 -4.27 4.87
C TYR A 142 21.49 -4.42 5.94
N PRO A 143 22.18 -5.58 6.04
CA PRO A 143 23.26 -5.78 7.00
C PRO A 143 24.53 -4.97 6.68
N THR A 144 24.55 -4.24 5.57
CA THR A 144 25.72 -3.51 5.06
C THR A 144 25.49 -2.00 5.02
N ALA A 145 26.56 -1.24 5.14
CA ALA A 145 26.56 0.20 4.88
C ALA A 145 26.63 0.44 3.36
N THR A 146 25.54 0.15 2.65
CA THR A 146 25.45 0.16 1.17
C THR A 146 25.94 1.45 0.55
N PHE A 147 25.61 2.59 1.14
CA PHE A 147 26.01 3.92 0.69
C PHE A 147 27.21 4.48 1.45
N HIS A 148 28.11 3.61 1.93
CA HIS A 148 29.33 4.01 2.66
C HIS A 148 29.07 4.89 3.89
N GLY A 149 27.89 4.74 4.50
CA GLY A 149 27.54 5.40 5.75
C GLY A 149 28.23 4.78 6.97
N ASN A 150 27.93 5.30 8.15
CA ASN A 150 28.48 4.83 9.42
C ASN A 150 27.63 3.72 10.07
N SER A 151 26.45 3.45 9.52
CA SER A 151 25.50 2.42 9.98
C SER A 151 25.01 1.58 8.80
N PRO A 152 24.46 0.38 9.06
CA PRO A 152 23.73 -0.39 8.06
C PRO A 152 22.63 0.43 7.41
N THR A 153 22.42 0.19 6.11
CA THR A 153 21.50 1.00 5.30
C THR A 153 20.07 0.44 5.36
N GLY A 154 19.11 1.31 5.59
CA GLY A 154 17.71 0.91 5.57
C GLY A 154 16.74 2.08 5.69
N VAL A 155 15.49 1.81 5.38
CA VAL A 155 14.35 2.72 5.62
C VAL A 155 13.16 1.96 6.19
N ASN A 156 12.31 2.66 6.90
CA ASN A 156 11.08 2.10 7.42
C ASN A 156 9.96 3.15 7.36
N LEU A 157 9.12 3.09 6.33
CA LEU A 157 7.90 3.89 6.21
C LEU A 157 6.70 3.01 6.53
N MET A 158 5.86 3.45 7.45
CA MET A 158 4.59 2.82 7.81
C MET A 158 3.44 3.80 7.66
N GLN A 159 2.31 3.34 7.12
CA GLN A 159 1.11 4.16 6.96
C GLN A 159 -0.14 3.41 7.46
N MET A 160 -0.93 4.06 8.30
CA MET A 160 -2.21 3.57 8.80
C MET A 160 -3.31 4.60 8.57
N PHE A 161 -4.45 4.16 8.06
CA PHE A 161 -5.60 5.00 7.75
C PHE A 161 -6.78 4.66 8.65
N GLY A 162 -7.43 5.73 9.14
CA GLY A 162 -8.77 5.69 9.71
C GLY A 162 -9.75 6.36 8.75
N ALA A 163 -10.68 5.60 8.18
CA ALA A 163 -11.71 6.12 7.28
C ALA A 163 -13.07 6.18 7.98
N PHE A 164 -13.70 7.35 7.95
CA PHE A 164 -15.04 7.64 8.47
C PHE A 164 -15.95 7.87 7.27
N THR A 165 -16.84 6.93 7.01
CA THR A 165 -17.57 6.86 5.74
C THR A 165 -19.07 7.01 5.95
N TYR A 166 -19.70 7.84 5.12
CA TYR A 166 -21.16 7.91 4.95
C TYR A 166 -21.52 7.40 3.56
N SER A 167 -22.49 6.49 3.49
CA SER A 167 -23.00 5.90 2.26
C SER A 167 -24.51 6.10 2.17
N ARG A 168 -25.03 6.41 0.98
CA ARG A 168 -26.46 6.66 0.76
C ARG A 168 -26.95 6.08 -0.56
N LYS A 169 -28.09 5.38 -0.51
CA LYS A 169 -28.84 4.99 -1.70
C LYS A 169 -29.45 6.20 -2.38
N LEU A 170 -29.26 6.32 -3.67
CA LEU A 170 -29.98 7.26 -4.54
C LEU A 170 -31.25 6.63 -5.09
N SER A 171 -31.20 5.32 -5.33
CA SER A 171 -32.30 4.45 -5.71
C SER A 171 -32.04 3.05 -5.16
N ASP A 172 -32.89 2.07 -5.49
CA ASP A 172 -32.67 0.67 -5.08
C ASP A 172 -31.39 0.09 -5.65
N ASN A 173 -30.94 0.57 -6.83
CA ASN A 173 -29.81 0.05 -7.57
C ASN A 173 -28.58 0.99 -7.59
N TRP A 174 -28.70 2.21 -7.09
CA TRP A 174 -27.61 3.20 -7.13
C TRP A 174 -27.32 3.79 -5.76
N SER A 175 -26.04 3.98 -5.47
CA SER A 175 -25.58 4.63 -4.24
C SER A 175 -24.34 5.47 -4.48
N VAL A 176 -24.12 6.38 -3.54
CA VAL A 176 -22.90 7.20 -3.44
C VAL A 176 -22.36 7.12 -2.02
N GLY A 177 -21.09 7.42 -1.88
CA GLY A 177 -20.45 7.48 -0.56
C GLY A 177 -19.31 8.49 -0.51
N ILE A 178 -19.08 8.98 0.69
CA ILE A 178 -17.97 9.89 0.98
C ILE A 178 -17.26 9.40 2.24
N SER A 179 -15.94 9.45 2.23
CA SER A 179 -15.11 9.18 3.41
C SER A 179 -14.23 10.38 3.74
N ALA A 180 -14.16 10.73 5.01
CA ALA A 180 -13.06 11.50 5.57
C ALA A 180 -11.98 10.50 6.01
N ILE A 181 -10.73 10.75 5.61
CA ILE A 181 -9.59 9.87 5.93
C ILE A 181 -8.62 10.66 6.81
N ALA A 182 -8.32 10.11 7.99
CA ALA A 182 -7.19 10.51 8.81
C ALA A 182 -6.08 9.48 8.62
N ALA A 183 -4.88 9.93 8.28
CA ALA A 183 -3.71 9.10 8.06
C ALA A 183 -2.65 9.38 9.12
N TRP A 184 -2.06 8.32 9.63
CA TRP A 184 -0.84 8.37 10.43
C TRP A 184 0.27 7.71 9.63
N GLN A 185 1.46 8.32 9.66
CA GLN A 185 2.66 7.68 9.12
C GLN A 185 3.86 7.86 10.04
N SER A 186 4.79 6.92 9.98
CA SER A 186 6.07 6.93 10.65
C SER A 186 7.16 6.62 9.64
N PHE A 187 8.29 7.31 9.75
CA PHE A 187 9.45 7.12 8.88
C PHE A 187 10.74 7.10 9.68
N GLU A 188 11.67 6.22 9.28
CA GLU A 188 13.05 6.17 9.75
C GLU A 188 13.97 5.86 8.57
N ALA A 189 15.15 6.49 8.51
CA ALA A 189 16.22 6.18 7.56
C ALA A 189 17.55 6.02 8.27
N LYS A 190 18.38 5.08 7.79
CA LYS A 190 19.69 4.74 8.35
C LYS A 190 20.74 4.62 7.24
N GLY A 191 22.00 4.90 7.57
CA GLY A 191 23.13 4.62 6.71
C GLY A 191 23.32 5.56 5.52
N LEU A 192 22.79 6.80 5.57
CA LEU A 192 22.88 7.77 4.48
C LEU A 192 23.89 8.89 4.73
N GLN A 193 24.79 8.77 5.72
CA GLN A 193 25.71 9.85 6.12
C GLN A 193 26.60 10.36 4.99
N ALA A 194 26.92 9.52 4.00
CA ALA A 194 27.72 9.95 2.84
C ALA A 194 27.05 11.06 2.02
N PHE A 195 25.72 11.21 2.13
CA PHE A 195 24.95 12.26 1.46
C PHE A 195 24.80 13.55 2.30
N ALA A 196 25.33 13.60 3.53
CA ALA A 196 25.14 14.76 4.41
C ALA A 196 25.68 16.06 3.81
N GLY A 197 26.81 16.02 3.09
CA GLY A 197 27.39 17.16 2.37
C GLY A 197 26.58 17.60 1.14
N PHE A 198 25.60 16.80 0.71
CA PHE A 198 24.72 17.05 -0.43
C PHE A 198 23.28 17.33 0.01
N SER A 199 23.05 17.55 1.30
CA SER A 199 21.75 17.89 1.88
C SER A 199 21.70 19.37 2.26
N MET A 200 20.50 19.95 2.23
CA MET A 200 20.29 21.30 2.77
C MET A 200 20.47 21.36 4.30
N ASP A 201 20.27 20.22 4.97
CA ASP A 201 20.52 20.04 6.41
C ASP A 201 20.98 18.60 6.65
N GLY A 202 22.29 18.36 6.62
CA GLY A 202 22.88 17.05 6.81
C GLY A 202 22.65 16.45 8.21
N THR A 203 22.22 17.25 9.19
CA THR A 203 21.86 16.76 10.53
C THR A 203 20.46 16.15 10.56
N LYS A 204 19.61 16.48 9.57
CA LYS A 204 18.25 15.98 9.40
C LYS A 204 18.11 15.04 8.20
N LEU A 205 19.07 14.18 8.00
CA LEU A 205 19.13 13.28 6.84
C LEU A 205 18.91 11.82 7.19
N THR A 206 19.55 11.33 8.25
CA THR A 206 19.64 9.90 8.57
C THR A 206 19.94 9.65 10.04
N ASP A 207 19.60 8.47 10.55
CA ASP A 207 19.87 7.99 11.92
C ASP A 207 19.29 8.90 13.02
N ASN A 208 18.16 9.55 12.74
CA ASN A 208 17.47 10.46 13.65
C ASN A 208 16.30 9.75 14.40
N GLY A 209 16.22 8.40 14.30
CA GLY A 209 15.11 7.64 14.85
C GLY A 209 13.80 7.82 14.08
N ALA A 210 12.71 7.30 14.61
CA ALA A 210 11.40 7.36 13.97
C ALA A 210 10.77 8.75 14.11
N SER A 211 10.43 9.37 12.99
CA SER A 211 9.61 10.59 12.90
C SER A 211 8.17 10.24 12.54
N THR A 212 7.19 10.90 13.12
CA THR A 212 5.77 10.60 12.89
C THR A 212 4.98 11.82 12.48
N THR A 213 4.04 11.63 11.55
CA THR A 213 3.17 12.70 11.08
C THR A 213 1.72 12.24 10.95
N LEU A 214 0.81 13.21 10.92
CA LEU A 214 -0.61 13.02 10.64
C LEU A 214 -0.99 13.76 9.37
N GLY A 215 -1.98 13.23 8.66
CA GLY A 215 -2.50 13.85 7.46
C GLY A 215 -3.98 13.58 7.27
N PHE A 216 -4.58 14.32 6.34
CA PHE A 216 -6.00 14.24 6.05
C PHE A 216 -6.28 14.28 4.57
N GLY A 217 -7.31 13.55 4.17
CA GLY A 217 -7.82 13.50 2.80
C GLY A 217 -9.25 12.99 2.76
N GLY A 218 -9.74 12.72 1.56
CA GLY A 218 -11.09 12.25 1.34
C GLY A 218 -11.16 11.22 0.24
N LYS A 219 -12.24 10.44 0.25
CA LYS A 219 -12.56 9.50 -0.83
C LYS A 219 -14.04 9.65 -1.19
N LEU A 220 -14.32 9.69 -2.48
CA LEU A 220 -15.65 9.64 -3.05
C LEU A 220 -15.86 8.30 -3.74
N GLY A 221 -17.08 7.81 -3.75
CA GLY A 221 -17.44 6.59 -4.45
C GLY A 221 -18.84 6.64 -5.03
N ILE A 222 -19.00 5.90 -6.12
CA ILE A 222 -20.30 5.62 -6.74
C ILE A 222 -20.39 4.12 -6.99
N TYR A 223 -21.61 3.61 -6.89
CA TYR A 223 -21.97 2.26 -7.29
C TYR A 223 -23.32 2.24 -7.96
N GLY A 224 -23.49 1.38 -8.95
CA GLY A 224 -24.77 1.16 -9.60
C GLY A 224 -24.90 -0.19 -10.28
N GLU A 225 -26.10 -0.75 -10.29
CA GLU A 225 -26.47 -1.87 -11.15
C GLU A 225 -26.91 -1.33 -12.51
N LEU A 226 -26.11 -1.61 -13.55
CA LEU A 226 -26.34 -1.16 -14.92
C LEU A 226 -27.47 -1.96 -15.59
N THR A 227 -27.48 -3.25 -15.35
CA THR A 227 -28.51 -4.21 -15.72
C THR A 227 -28.42 -5.39 -14.78
N LYS A 228 -29.44 -6.23 -14.72
CA LYS A 228 -29.48 -7.36 -13.79
C LYS A 228 -28.21 -8.21 -13.84
N GLY A 229 -27.54 -8.26 -12.71
CA GLY A 229 -26.29 -9.00 -12.54
C GLY A 229 -25.04 -8.30 -13.06
N LEU A 230 -25.11 -7.12 -13.65
CA LEU A 230 -23.96 -6.30 -14.07
C LEU A 230 -23.91 -5.03 -13.24
N THR A 231 -22.89 -4.90 -12.42
CA THR A 231 -22.68 -3.73 -11.57
C THR A 231 -21.45 -2.94 -11.99
N PHE A 232 -21.45 -1.65 -11.67
CA PHE A 232 -20.37 -0.70 -11.91
C PHE A 232 -20.01 -0.03 -10.58
N GLY A 233 -18.72 0.24 -10.39
CA GLY A 233 -18.23 1.02 -9.27
C GLY A 233 -17.08 1.93 -9.69
N ALA A 234 -17.00 3.10 -9.10
CA ALA A 234 -15.85 3.97 -9.26
C ALA A 234 -15.57 4.75 -7.98
N THR A 235 -14.29 5.05 -7.75
CA THR A 235 -13.82 5.83 -6.60
C THR A 235 -12.72 6.79 -7.01
N TYR A 236 -12.64 7.88 -6.25
CA TYR A 236 -11.51 8.81 -6.29
C TYR A 236 -11.10 9.15 -4.86
N GLN A 237 -9.83 8.90 -4.54
CA GLN A 237 -9.20 9.34 -3.29
C GLN A 237 -8.31 10.53 -3.60
N THR A 238 -8.51 11.62 -2.87
CA THR A 238 -7.65 12.80 -2.98
C THR A 238 -6.23 12.45 -2.54
N LYS A 239 -5.26 13.26 -2.90
CA LYS A 239 -3.98 13.29 -2.21
C LYS A 239 -4.26 13.45 -0.70
N ILE A 240 -3.59 12.68 0.14
CA ILE A 240 -3.63 12.88 1.59
C ILE A 240 -2.45 13.77 1.94
N SER A 241 -2.77 15.00 2.35
CA SER A 241 -1.75 15.95 2.75
C SER A 241 -1.26 15.60 4.15
N MET A 242 0.02 15.24 4.23
CA MET A 242 0.69 14.82 5.46
C MET A 242 1.44 16.00 6.09
N GLY A 243 1.73 15.92 7.39
CA GLY A 243 2.73 16.76 7.99
C GLY A 243 4.14 16.39 7.53
N GLN A 244 5.09 17.28 7.69
CA GLN A 244 6.49 17.04 7.34
C GLN A 244 7.18 16.15 8.38
N PHE A 245 8.12 15.33 7.94
CA PHE A 245 9.04 14.62 8.81
C PHE A 245 10.20 15.54 9.21
N ASP A 246 10.05 16.25 10.31
CA ASP A 246 11.02 17.26 10.75
C ASP A 246 12.44 16.72 10.93
N GLU A 247 12.59 15.48 11.39
CA GLU A 247 13.87 14.78 11.57
C GLU A 247 14.51 14.37 10.24
N TYR A 248 13.74 14.41 9.14
CA TYR A 248 14.15 14.05 7.78
C TYR A 248 13.95 15.21 6.79
N ALA A 249 13.91 16.45 7.28
CA ALA A 249 13.80 17.65 6.46
C ALA A 249 14.97 17.83 5.47
N GLY A 250 16.12 17.26 5.76
CA GLY A 250 17.29 17.23 4.88
C GLY A 250 17.31 16.06 3.90
N LEU A 251 16.35 15.12 3.97
CA LEU A 251 16.25 13.97 3.08
C LEU A 251 15.16 14.16 2.02
N PHE A 252 13.92 14.28 2.44
CA PHE A 252 12.79 14.38 1.54
C PHE A 252 12.61 15.78 0.97
N ALA A 253 12.18 15.85 -0.29
CA ALA A 253 11.82 17.09 -0.94
C ALA A 253 10.86 17.92 -0.07
N GLU A 254 10.85 19.25 -0.31
CA GLU A 254 9.95 20.17 0.41
C GLU A 254 10.10 20.10 1.95
N LYS A 255 11.34 19.86 2.44
CA LYS A 255 11.71 19.83 3.86
C LYS A 255 11.03 18.72 4.66
N GLY A 256 11.00 17.51 4.14
CA GLY A 256 10.44 16.35 4.82
C GLY A 256 9.01 16.00 4.41
N ASP A 257 8.51 16.57 3.31
CA ASP A 257 7.18 16.22 2.80
C ASP A 257 7.14 14.80 2.23
N PHE A 258 6.13 14.04 2.62
CA PHE A 258 5.86 12.72 2.06
C PHE A 258 4.35 12.46 2.03
N ASP A 259 3.65 13.20 1.18
CA ASP A 259 2.22 13.07 0.96
C ASP A 259 1.85 11.68 0.39
N VAL A 260 0.61 11.23 0.63
CA VAL A 260 0.09 10.03 0.00
C VAL A 260 -0.56 10.39 -1.33
N PRO A 261 -0.15 9.79 -2.46
CA PRO A 261 -0.68 10.10 -3.78
C PRO A 261 -2.20 9.94 -3.89
N ALA A 262 -2.81 10.75 -4.73
CA ALA A 262 -4.19 10.56 -5.15
C ALA A 262 -4.32 9.27 -5.96
N THR A 263 -5.50 8.63 -5.89
CA THR A 263 -5.82 7.41 -6.65
C THR A 263 -7.24 7.46 -7.18
N TRP A 264 -7.48 6.79 -8.31
CA TRP A 264 -8.83 6.41 -8.69
C TRP A 264 -8.88 4.93 -9.04
N THR A 265 -10.07 4.34 -8.90
CA THR A 265 -10.36 2.98 -9.34
C THR A 265 -11.74 2.98 -9.97
N ALA A 266 -11.89 2.31 -11.10
CA ALA A 266 -13.18 2.05 -11.72
C ALA A 266 -13.23 0.61 -12.19
N GLY A 267 -14.42 -0.01 -12.14
CA GLY A 267 -14.55 -1.40 -12.52
C GLY A 267 -16.00 -1.86 -12.60
N ILE A 268 -16.13 -3.10 -12.99
CA ILE A 268 -17.41 -3.81 -13.14
C ILE A 268 -17.36 -5.14 -12.40
N ALA A 269 -18.55 -5.64 -12.00
CA ALA A 269 -18.71 -7.03 -11.60
C ALA A 269 -19.92 -7.63 -12.32
N TYR A 270 -19.79 -8.88 -12.78
CA TYR A 270 -20.82 -9.57 -13.53
C TYR A 270 -21.11 -10.95 -12.96
N GLU A 271 -22.36 -11.20 -12.65
CA GLU A 271 -22.85 -12.52 -12.25
C GLU A 271 -23.08 -13.41 -13.46
N PHE A 272 -22.10 -14.21 -13.86
CA PHE A 272 -22.24 -15.19 -14.94
C PHE A 272 -23.26 -16.28 -14.60
N ILE A 273 -23.28 -16.70 -13.34
CA ILE A 273 -24.28 -17.64 -12.80
C ILE A 273 -24.89 -16.95 -11.57
N PRO A 274 -26.18 -16.57 -11.61
CA PRO A 274 -26.83 -15.86 -10.53
C PRO A 274 -26.59 -16.52 -9.17
N GLN A 275 -26.15 -15.73 -8.19
CA GLN A 275 -25.84 -16.14 -6.82
C GLN A 275 -24.75 -17.22 -6.69
N LYS A 276 -23.97 -17.52 -7.76
CA LYS A 276 -23.00 -18.60 -7.75
C LYS A 276 -21.63 -18.23 -8.29
N LEU A 277 -21.55 -17.52 -9.41
CA LEU A 277 -20.27 -17.17 -10.05
C LEU A 277 -20.26 -15.71 -10.46
N VAL A 278 -19.36 -14.95 -9.86
CA VAL A 278 -19.14 -13.54 -10.14
C VAL A 278 -17.73 -13.35 -10.68
N PHE A 279 -17.61 -12.56 -11.74
CA PHE A 279 -16.35 -12.02 -12.24
C PHE A 279 -16.29 -10.53 -11.93
N ALA A 280 -15.14 -10.04 -11.48
CA ALA A 280 -14.87 -8.63 -11.27
C ALA A 280 -13.64 -8.21 -12.08
N PHE A 281 -13.68 -7.00 -12.63
CA PHE A 281 -12.58 -6.39 -13.36
C PHE A 281 -12.47 -4.91 -12.98
N ASP A 282 -11.27 -4.48 -12.57
CA ASP A 282 -11.00 -3.11 -12.15
C ASP A 282 -9.75 -2.56 -12.86
N VAL A 283 -9.74 -1.25 -13.04
CA VAL A 283 -8.56 -0.46 -13.39
C VAL A 283 -8.33 0.55 -12.28
N LYS A 284 -7.10 0.60 -11.76
CA LYS A 284 -6.66 1.54 -10.72
C LYS A 284 -5.50 2.38 -11.24
N GLN A 285 -5.49 3.66 -10.89
CA GLN A 285 -4.39 4.58 -11.15
C GLN A 285 -3.87 5.15 -9.83
N ILE A 286 -2.55 5.22 -9.68
CA ILE A 286 -1.87 5.88 -8.57
C ILE A 286 -0.99 6.98 -9.15
N TYR A 287 -1.15 8.21 -8.65
CA TYR A 287 -0.46 9.40 -9.15
C TYR A 287 0.82 9.69 -8.34
N TYR A 288 1.81 8.81 -8.42
CA TYR A 288 3.11 8.99 -7.74
C TYR A 288 3.81 10.26 -8.18
N SER A 289 3.66 10.66 -9.45
CA SER A 289 4.26 11.87 -10.03
C SER A 289 3.82 13.18 -9.35
N LYS A 290 2.80 13.14 -8.50
CA LYS A 290 2.29 14.32 -7.78
C LYS A 290 2.88 14.52 -6.39
N VAL A 291 3.82 13.69 -5.97
CA VAL A 291 4.52 13.78 -4.68
C VAL A 291 6.03 13.86 -4.97
N LYS A 292 6.63 15.02 -4.73
CA LYS A 292 8.02 15.30 -5.13
C LYS A 292 9.04 14.36 -4.51
N SER A 293 8.90 14.03 -3.24
CA SER A 293 9.76 13.07 -2.54
C SER A 293 9.74 11.67 -3.15
N ILE A 294 8.68 11.33 -3.89
CA ILE A 294 8.56 10.06 -4.60
C ILE A 294 9.00 10.21 -6.06
N ALA A 295 8.59 11.30 -6.73
CA ALA A 295 8.71 11.44 -8.18
C ALA A 295 9.97 12.14 -8.67
N ASN A 296 10.60 13.00 -7.85
CA ASN A 296 11.80 13.68 -8.29
C ASN A 296 12.87 12.65 -8.67
N THR A 297 13.49 12.85 -9.84
CA THR A 297 14.56 11.99 -10.32
C THR A 297 15.85 12.24 -9.54
N MET A 298 16.69 11.21 -9.42
CA MET A 298 17.99 11.35 -8.79
C MET A 298 18.92 12.25 -9.63
N MET A 299 18.87 12.09 -10.96
CA MET A 299 19.69 12.85 -11.90
C MET A 299 18.86 13.86 -12.67
N GLY A 300 19.28 15.12 -12.67
CA GLY A 300 18.75 16.17 -13.52
C GLY A 300 19.65 16.43 -14.73
N ALA A 301 19.32 17.44 -15.54
CA ALA A 301 20.08 17.80 -16.75
C ALA A 301 21.51 18.32 -16.43
N ALA A 302 21.72 18.86 -15.24
CA ALA A 302 23.01 19.40 -14.80
C ALA A 302 23.79 18.47 -13.85
N GLY A 303 23.37 17.24 -13.66
CA GLY A 303 23.92 16.28 -12.70
C GLY A 303 22.91 15.89 -11.61
N PRO A 304 23.37 15.35 -10.47
CA PRO A 304 22.49 14.96 -9.37
C PRO A 304 21.60 16.11 -8.88
N ASN A 305 20.34 15.83 -8.61
CA ASN A 305 19.37 16.78 -8.05
C ASN A 305 19.64 17.02 -6.56
N PHE A 306 20.66 17.79 -6.26
CA PHE A 306 21.07 18.21 -4.92
C PHE A 306 20.89 19.73 -4.75
N PRO A 307 20.76 20.22 -3.51
CA PRO A 307 20.75 19.49 -2.24
C PRO A 307 19.45 18.71 -1.98
N LEU A 308 19.57 17.55 -1.31
CA LEU A 308 18.45 16.84 -0.73
C LEU A 308 17.69 17.74 0.25
N GLY A 309 16.41 17.52 0.45
CA GLY A 309 15.54 18.32 1.30
C GLY A 309 14.94 19.55 0.61
N THR A 310 15.49 20.00 -0.53
CA THR A 310 14.94 21.10 -1.31
C THR A 310 13.76 20.66 -2.17
N GLU A 311 13.02 21.61 -2.73
CA GLU A 311 11.87 21.32 -3.61
C GLU A 311 12.24 20.46 -4.82
N THR A 312 13.43 20.63 -5.36
CA THR A 312 13.98 19.89 -6.51
C THR A 312 14.94 18.79 -6.10
N GLY A 313 15.14 18.57 -4.80
CA GLY A 313 16.00 17.52 -4.27
C GLY A 313 15.57 16.14 -4.75
N ALA A 314 16.56 15.25 -4.93
CA ALA A 314 16.33 13.90 -5.44
C ALA A 314 15.32 13.12 -4.58
N GLY A 315 14.47 12.36 -5.24
CA GLY A 315 13.55 11.38 -4.69
C GLY A 315 13.80 10.00 -5.28
N PHE A 316 12.75 9.19 -5.39
CA PHE A 316 12.84 7.83 -5.94
C PHE A 316 12.66 7.76 -7.46
N GLY A 317 12.25 8.85 -8.12
CA GLY A 317 12.02 8.89 -9.57
C GLY A 317 10.82 8.06 -10.05
N TRP A 318 9.86 7.76 -9.16
CA TRP A 318 8.72 6.91 -9.50
C TRP A 318 7.75 7.61 -10.46
N GLN A 319 7.29 6.83 -11.43
CA GLN A 319 6.24 7.24 -12.36
C GLN A 319 4.86 6.81 -11.84
N ASP A 320 3.81 7.37 -12.45
CA ASP A 320 2.43 6.95 -12.19
C ASP A 320 2.23 5.48 -12.54
N MET A 321 1.44 4.78 -11.71
CA MET A 321 1.21 3.36 -11.86
C MET A 321 -0.24 3.08 -12.27
N THR A 322 -0.43 2.36 -13.38
CA THR A 322 -1.72 1.83 -13.82
C THR A 322 -1.78 0.35 -13.51
N ILE A 323 -2.83 -0.09 -12.82
CA ILE A 323 -3.02 -1.49 -12.40
C ILE A 323 -4.34 -2.00 -12.97
N ILE A 324 -4.31 -3.16 -13.62
CA ILE A 324 -5.49 -3.93 -14.01
C ILE A 324 -5.66 -5.10 -13.06
N LYS A 325 -6.90 -5.39 -12.66
CA LYS A 325 -7.22 -6.44 -11.72
C LYS A 325 -8.40 -7.25 -12.22
N ALA A 326 -8.29 -8.57 -12.13
CA ALA A 326 -9.37 -9.50 -12.46
C ALA A 326 -9.54 -10.51 -11.33
N GLY A 327 -10.79 -10.78 -10.95
CA GLY A 327 -11.10 -11.70 -9.87
C GLY A 327 -12.34 -12.53 -10.16
N LEU A 328 -12.35 -13.73 -9.61
CA LEU A 328 -13.49 -14.64 -9.64
C LEU A 328 -13.89 -14.99 -8.21
N GLU A 329 -15.20 -14.94 -7.95
CA GLU A 329 -15.82 -15.44 -6.73
C GLU A 329 -16.80 -16.55 -7.09
N TYR A 330 -16.64 -17.74 -6.49
CA TYR A 330 -17.45 -18.92 -6.72
C TYR A 330 -18.04 -19.43 -5.42
N LYS A 331 -19.36 -19.35 -5.29
CA LYS A 331 -20.12 -19.95 -4.19
C LYS A 331 -20.27 -21.44 -4.46
N ALA A 332 -19.40 -22.25 -3.87
CA ALA A 332 -19.36 -23.71 -4.09
C ALA A 332 -20.62 -24.38 -3.47
N ASN A 333 -21.06 -23.90 -2.29
CA ASN A 333 -22.30 -24.31 -1.62
C ASN A 333 -22.75 -23.21 -0.64
N GLU A 334 -23.72 -23.51 0.25
CA GLU A 334 -24.28 -22.54 1.21
C GLU A 334 -23.24 -22.00 2.22
N ASP A 335 -22.20 -22.79 2.51
CA ASP A 335 -21.20 -22.48 3.53
C ASP A 335 -19.85 -22.01 2.95
N TRP A 336 -19.53 -22.40 1.70
CA TRP A 336 -18.21 -22.17 1.14
C TRP A 336 -18.24 -21.29 -0.10
N THR A 337 -17.44 -20.24 -0.07
CA THR A 337 -17.15 -19.38 -1.21
C THR A 337 -15.63 -19.40 -1.48
N LEU A 338 -15.27 -19.66 -2.71
CA LEU A 338 -13.87 -19.68 -3.18
C LEU A 338 -13.58 -18.43 -4.00
N ARG A 339 -12.35 -17.97 -3.97
CA ARG A 339 -11.90 -16.80 -4.73
C ARG A 339 -10.55 -17.04 -5.36
N THR A 340 -10.32 -16.42 -6.49
CA THR A 340 -9.02 -16.31 -7.12
C THR A 340 -8.94 -14.98 -7.86
N GLY A 341 -7.73 -14.48 -8.07
CA GLY A 341 -7.52 -13.24 -8.78
C GLY A 341 -6.12 -13.12 -9.36
N TYR A 342 -6.01 -12.19 -10.28
CA TYR A 342 -4.77 -11.75 -10.88
C TYR A 342 -4.76 -10.23 -10.98
N SER A 343 -3.63 -9.60 -10.72
CA SER A 343 -3.41 -8.19 -11.02
C SER A 343 -2.05 -7.98 -11.67
N HIS A 344 -2.01 -7.01 -12.59
CA HIS A 344 -0.80 -6.56 -13.25
C HIS A 344 -0.73 -5.04 -13.20
N GLY A 345 0.41 -4.49 -12.78
CA GLY A 345 0.69 -3.06 -12.71
C GLY A 345 1.88 -2.67 -13.57
N THR A 346 1.85 -1.44 -14.11
CA THR A 346 3.08 -0.86 -14.68
C THR A 346 4.10 -0.64 -13.58
N ASN A 347 5.38 -0.90 -13.85
CA ASN A 347 6.42 -0.67 -12.85
C ASN A 347 6.67 0.83 -12.63
N PRO A 348 6.60 1.36 -11.39
CA PRO A 348 6.86 2.77 -11.15
C PRO A 348 8.36 3.09 -11.16
N VAL A 349 9.24 2.12 -10.89
CA VAL A 349 10.69 2.28 -10.81
C VAL A 349 11.30 2.19 -12.20
N GLN A 350 11.96 3.27 -12.63
CA GLN A 350 12.65 3.30 -13.91
C GLN A 350 14.09 2.77 -13.77
N ALA A 351 14.64 2.19 -14.84
CA ALA A 351 16.02 1.69 -14.86
C ALA A 351 17.08 2.79 -14.57
N SER A 352 16.78 4.04 -14.89
CA SER A 352 17.65 5.19 -14.56
C SER A 352 17.67 5.54 -13.07
N GLU A 353 16.70 5.09 -12.29
CA GLU A 353 16.44 5.52 -10.91
C GLU A 353 16.78 4.44 -9.87
N VAL A 354 17.46 3.37 -10.27
CA VAL A 354 17.68 2.17 -9.41
C VAL A 354 18.48 2.47 -8.14
N MET A 355 19.34 3.47 -8.12
CA MET A 355 20.26 3.69 -7.00
C MET A 355 19.53 4.02 -5.69
N PHE A 356 18.69 5.06 -5.65
CA PHE A 356 17.92 5.37 -4.44
C PHE A 356 16.80 4.36 -4.18
N ASN A 357 16.36 3.66 -5.22
CA ASN A 357 15.40 2.56 -5.09
C ASN A 357 15.98 1.29 -4.42
N ILE A 358 17.29 1.24 -4.14
CA ILE A 358 17.84 0.27 -3.17
C ILE A 358 17.10 0.39 -1.82
N LEU A 359 16.78 1.62 -1.38
CA LEU A 359 16.03 1.84 -0.13
C LEU A 359 14.57 1.39 -0.21
N ALA A 360 13.95 1.46 -1.39
CA ALA A 360 12.53 1.18 -1.60
C ALA A 360 12.29 0.43 -2.91
N PRO A 361 12.72 -0.84 -3.05
CA PRO A 361 12.64 -1.60 -4.31
C PRO A 361 11.20 -2.04 -4.61
N GLY A 362 10.31 -1.09 -4.96
CA GLY A 362 8.91 -1.31 -5.28
C GLY A 362 8.70 -1.83 -6.70
N VAL A 363 9.38 -2.92 -7.08
CA VAL A 363 9.49 -3.42 -8.47
C VAL A 363 8.50 -4.53 -8.83
N ILE A 364 7.51 -4.83 -8.01
CA ILE A 364 6.50 -5.86 -8.29
C ILE A 364 5.53 -5.39 -9.36
N ASP A 365 5.23 -6.28 -10.33
CA ASP A 365 4.26 -6.05 -11.39
C ASP A 365 3.03 -6.97 -11.27
N ASP A 366 3.23 -8.26 -10.91
CA ASP A 366 2.24 -9.30 -11.00
C ASP A 366 1.86 -9.94 -9.67
N HIS A 367 0.54 -10.15 -9.47
CA HIS A 367 0.02 -10.88 -8.31
C HIS A 367 -0.95 -11.97 -8.73
N ILE A 368 -0.84 -13.12 -8.07
CA ILE A 368 -1.80 -14.24 -8.17
C ILE A 368 -2.35 -14.50 -6.76
N THR A 369 -3.66 -14.71 -6.66
CA THR A 369 -4.29 -14.86 -5.34
C THR A 369 -5.26 -16.03 -5.30
N LEU A 370 -5.42 -16.57 -4.10
CA LEU A 370 -6.43 -17.53 -3.74
C LEU A 370 -7.07 -17.12 -2.42
N GLY A 371 -8.34 -17.42 -2.26
CA GLY A 371 -9.04 -17.16 -1.00
C GLY A 371 -10.26 -18.04 -0.83
N PHE A 372 -10.74 -18.11 0.41
CA PHE A 372 -12.02 -18.72 0.69
C PHE A 372 -12.75 -18.00 1.84
N SER A 373 -14.05 -18.18 1.88
CA SER A 373 -14.89 -17.87 3.04
C SER A 373 -15.61 -19.13 3.48
N LYS A 374 -15.70 -19.33 4.80
CA LYS A 374 -16.52 -20.35 5.44
C LYS A 374 -17.56 -19.71 6.34
N LYS A 375 -18.82 -19.90 6.01
CA LYS A 375 -19.94 -19.45 6.84
C LYS A 375 -20.04 -20.33 8.10
N MET A 376 -20.20 -19.70 9.24
CA MET A 376 -20.33 -20.33 10.56
C MET A 376 -21.54 -19.71 11.29
N GLY A 377 -22.74 -20.14 10.93
CA GLY A 377 -23.97 -19.54 11.41
C GLY A 377 -24.14 -18.10 10.89
N LYS A 378 -24.12 -17.10 11.80
CA LYS A 378 -24.20 -15.67 11.45
C LYS A 378 -22.83 -15.05 11.14
N ASN A 379 -21.76 -15.76 11.45
CA ASN A 379 -20.39 -15.31 11.29
C ASN A 379 -19.76 -15.93 10.05
N GLU A 380 -18.63 -15.40 9.64
CA GLU A 380 -17.87 -15.91 8.50
C GLU A 380 -16.36 -15.80 8.76
N LEU A 381 -15.67 -16.92 8.56
CA LEU A 381 -14.21 -16.99 8.53
C LEU A 381 -13.74 -16.80 7.09
N ASN A 382 -12.77 -15.94 6.90
CA ASN A 382 -12.17 -15.62 5.61
C ASN A 382 -10.67 -15.91 5.64
N PHE A 383 -10.13 -16.35 4.51
CA PHE A 383 -8.71 -16.58 4.32
C PHE A 383 -8.28 -16.16 2.92
N ALA A 384 -7.09 -15.57 2.80
CA ALA A 384 -6.50 -15.23 1.53
C ALA A 384 -4.99 -15.48 1.55
N ILE A 385 -4.47 -15.89 0.38
CA ILE A 385 -3.05 -15.94 0.06
C ILE A 385 -2.85 -15.08 -1.17
N VAL A 386 -1.87 -14.18 -1.10
CA VAL A 386 -1.38 -13.38 -2.22
C VAL A 386 0.07 -13.74 -2.48
N ARG A 387 0.39 -14.08 -3.72
CA ARG A 387 1.76 -14.23 -4.22
C ARG A 387 2.03 -13.12 -5.20
N ALA A 388 2.97 -12.21 -4.87
CA ALA A 388 3.58 -11.34 -5.85
C ALA A 388 4.76 -12.06 -6.50
N LEU A 389 4.74 -12.15 -7.82
CA LEU A 389 5.78 -12.81 -8.58
C LEU A 389 7.08 -12.02 -8.50
N GLU A 390 8.21 -12.75 -8.54
CA GLU A 390 9.51 -12.09 -8.52
C GLU A 390 9.69 -11.23 -9.77
N ASN A 391 10.12 -10.01 -9.57
CA ASN A 391 10.53 -9.11 -10.64
C ASN A 391 11.85 -8.42 -10.31
N THR A 392 12.59 -8.07 -11.36
CA THR A 392 13.89 -7.40 -11.26
C THR A 392 13.94 -6.21 -12.22
N VAL A 393 14.31 -5.05 -11.71
CA VAL A 393 14.66 -3.87 -12.52
C VAL A 393 16.16 -3.63 -12.42
N THR A 394 16.84 -3.59 -13.56
CA THR A 394 18.28 -3.37 -13.64
C THR A 394 18.57 -2.09 -14.39
N GLY A 395 19.49 -1.28 -13.87
CA GLY A 395 19.91 -0.05 -14.49
C GLY A 395 21.35 0.32 -14.14
N PRO A 396 21.91 1.36 -14.77
CA PRO A 396 23.26 1.84 -14.45
C PRO A 396 23.30 2.45 -13.04
N ASN A 397 24.45 2.40 -12.37
CA ASN A 397 24.72 3.31 -11.26
C ASN A 397 24.90 4.72 -11.83
N PRO A 398 23.97 5.66 -11.60
CA PRO A 398 24.01 6.97 -12.25
C PRO A 398 25.10 7.90 -11.73
N MET A 399 25.70 7.57 -10.59
CA MET A 399 26.80 8.31 -9.98
C MET A 399 28.17 7.65 -10.22
N GLU A 400 28.24 6.64 -11.08
CA GLU A 400 29.49 5.99 -11.49
C GLU A 400 29.79 6.31 -12.95
N ALA A 401 31.04 6.05 -13.39
CA ALA A 401 31.44 6.21 -14.78
C ALA A 401 30.54 5.35 -15.70
N PRO A 402 30.11 5.85 -16.86
CA PRO A 402 29.20 5.16 -17.74
C PRO A 402 29.65 3.72 -18.09
N GLY A 403 28.74 2.76 -17.88
CA GLY A 403 28.97 1.34 -18.14
C GLY A 403 29.85 0.62 -17.11
N GLN A 404 30.28 1.27 -16.05
CA GLN A 404 31.20 0.71 -15.06
C GLN A 404 30.43 -0.19 -14.05
N GLN A 405 29.26 0.25 -13.57
CA GLN A 405 28.45 -0.51 -12.65
C GLN A 405 26.96 -0.54 -13.06
N THR A 406 26.31 -1.65 -12.76
CA THR A 406 24.86 -1.77 -12.82
C THR A 406 24.31 -2.18 -11.45
N ILE A 407 23.06 -1.79 -11.19
CA ILE A 407 22.33 -2.08 -9.98
C ILE A 407 21.06 -2.84 -10.37
N GLY A 408 20.90 -4.08 -9.89
CA GLY A 408 19.68 -4.86 -10.03
C GLY A 408 18.87 -4.81 -8.73
N LEU A 409 17.60 -4.47 -8.80
CA LEU A 409 16.65 -4.47 -7.69
C LEU A 409 15.69 -5.64 -7.87
N THR A 410 15.66 -6.56 -6.93
CA THR A 410 14.80 -7.75 -7.01
C THR A 410 13.83 -7.79 -5.83
N MET A 411 12.57 -8.08 -6.11
CA MET A 411 11.54 -8.24 -5.09
C MET A 411 10.58 -9.38 -5.43
N SER A 412 10.16 -10.11 -4.41
CA SER A 412 9.00 -11.02 -4.43
C SER A 412 8.33 -10.99 -3.06
N GLN A 413 7.07 -11.46 -2.94
CA GLN A 413 6.40 -11.44 -1.64
C GLN A 413 5.27 -12.44 -1.50
N TRP A 414 4.94 -12.73 -0.24
CA TRP A 414 3.74 -13.45 0.17
C TRP A 414 2.92 -12.61 1.14
N ILE A 415 1.59 -12.75 1.05
CA ILE A 415 0.67 -12.28 2.08
C ILE A 415 -0.24 -13.44 2.46
N PHE A 416 -0.35 -13.69 3.76
CA PHE A 416 -1.31 -14.64 4.33
C PHE A 416 -2.25 -13.85 5.22
N GLU A 417 -3.53 -13.82 4.89
CA GLU A 417 -4.51 -13.04 5.66
C GLU A 417 -5.64 -13.92 6.16
N ILE A 418 -5.96 -13.77 7.43
CA ILE A 418 -7.15 -14.34 8.07
C ILE A 418 -8.08 -13.21 8.50
N GLY A 419 -9.37 -13.37 8.22
CA GLY A 419 -10.38 -12.38 8.57
C GLY A 419 -11.62 -13.03 9.15
N PHE A 420 -12.32 -12.29 9.99
CA PHE A 420 -13.56 -12.72 10.61
C PHE A 420 -14.62 -11.63 10.49
N THR A 421 -15.81 -12.01 10.01
CA THR A 421 -16.96 -11.11 9.83
C THR A 421 -18.12 -11.60 10.72
N PHE A 422 -18.78 -10.66 11.38
CA PHE A 422 -19.91 -10.95 12.30
C PHE A 422 -20.94 -9.83 12.35
#